data_3fc1316ea84f4e15ee7a7101bb2a5da0
#
_entry.id   3fc1316ea84f4e15ee7a7101bb2a5da0
#
_cell.length_a   1.000
_cell.length_b   1.000
_cell.length_c   1.000
_cell.angle_alpha   90.00
_cell.angle_beta   90.00
_cell.angle_gamma   90.00
#
_symmetry.space_group_name_H-M   'P 1'
#
loop_
_entity.id
_entity.type
_entity.pdbx_description
1 polymer ?
#
loop_
_entity_poly.entity_id
_entity_poly.type
_entity_poly.pdbx_seq_one_letter_code
_entity_poly.pdbx_strand_id
1 'polypeptide(L)'
;MEVHHHPHVEKKRFKEYFLEFLMIFLAVSLGFIAENLREHIKEKNQGEEYIQSLVEDLESDTTRMNDIIRFDEAKIIVLNNMYQCYDTVTNNLKATSCMGELIKYSKVNRPFLLNDRTVSQLANAGGFRLLEKKDADSILAYERMYRNTHDFEMTVYQEAQDNVRNTLNELANFKVVSPLQSVSPLSGIDTGKSSLNEPLLFSSDKALLNKWFNQLQLYLRVTKAQSGLLNSLNTTATNLITFYKNKHHLK
;
A
#
# COMPACT_ATOMS: atom_id res chain seq x y z
N MET A 1 -60.96 16.54 -66.46
CA MET A 1 -59.80 15.85 -67.09
C MET A 1 -58.54 16.21 -66.28
N GLU A 2 -58.15 15.33 -65.41
CA GLU A 2 -56.89 15.50 -64.68
C GLU A 2 -55.76 14.85 -65.47
N VAL A 3 -54.77 15.66 -65.84
CA VAL A 3 -53.58 15.20 -66.54
C VAL A 3 -52.55 14.80 -65.48
N HIS A 4 -52.41 13.52 -65.23
CA HIS A 4 -51.37 12.95 -64.47
C HIS A 4 -50.03 13.09 -65.20
N HIS A 5 -49.19 14.07 -64.82
CA HIS A 5 -47.80 14.10 -65.22
C HIS A 5 -47.04 13.01 -64.47
N HIS A 6 -46.72 11.93 -65.13
CA HIS A 6 -45.73 10.98 -64.66
C HIS A 6 -44.33 11.64 -64.74
N PRO A 7 -43.61 11.73 -63.66
CA PRO A 7 -42.25 12.23 -63.76
C PRO A 7 -41.43 11.25 -64.63
N HIS A 8 -40.84 11.78 -65.67
CA HIS A 8 -39.82 11.04 -66.44
C HIS A 8 -38.64 10.73 -65.56
N VAL A 9 -38.53 9.48 -65.09
CA VAL A 9 -37.33 8.98 -64.42
C VAL A 9 -36.30 8.71 -65.53
N GLU A 10 -35.37 9.65 -65.73
CA GLU A 10 -34.22 9.45 -66.60
C GLU A 10 -33.45 8.20 -66.13
N LYS A 11 -33.27 7.24 -67.03
CA LYS A 11 -32.39 6.06 -66.70
C LYS A 11 -30.97 6.53 -66.58
N LYS A 12 -30.51 6.68 -65.30
CA LYS A 12 -29.12 7.00 -65.02
C LYS A 12 -28.20 5.97 -65.68
N ARG A 13 -27.08 6.44 -66.27
CA ARG A 13 -26.05 5.56 -66.83
C ARG A 13 -25.34 4.80 -65.72
N PHE A 14 -24.87 3.58 -65.95
CA PHE A 14 -24.13 2.76 -64.97
C PHE A 14 -23.05 3.53 -64.22
N LYS A 15 -22.35 4.46 -64.90
CA LYS A 15 -21.36 5.35 -64.27
C LYS A 15 -21.93 6.25 -63.19
N GLU A 16 -23.15 6.73 -63.34
CA GLU A 16 -23.82 7.61 -62.34
C GLU A 16 -24.17 6.82 -61.07
N TYR A 17 -24.70 5.60 -61.20
CA TYR A 17 -24.96 4.72 -60.08
C TYR A 17 -23.69 4.30 -59.37
N PHE A 18 -22.58 4.05 -60.12
CA PHE A 18 -21.29 3.74 -59.54
C PHE A 18 -20.74 4.91 -58.75
N LEU A 19 -20.84 6.14 -59.27
CA LEU A 19 -20.41 7.34 -58.55
C LEU A 19 -21.24 7.60 -57.29
N GLU A 20 -22.56 7.44 -57.36
CA GLU A 20 -23.44 7.54 -56.18
C GLU A 20 -23.06 6.47 -55.12
N PHE A 21 -22.87 5.23 -55.52
CA PHE A 21 -22.40 4.17 -54.64
C PHE A 21 -21.02 4.52 -54.02
N LEU A 22 -20.10 4.98 -54.85
CA LEU A 22 -18.77 5.34 -54.38
C LEU A 22 -18.79 6.48 -53.34
N MET A 23 -19.63 7.52 -53.62
CA MET A 23 -19.78 8.63 -52.67
C MET A 23 -20.37 8.16 -51.33
N ILE A 24 -21.40 7.33 -51.35
CA ILE A 24 -21.99 6.77 -50.11
C ILE A 24 -20.98 5.89 -49.38
N PHE A 25 -20.29 5.03 -50.11
CA PHE A 25 -19.26 4.15 -49.55
C PHE A 25 -18.12 4.95 -48.90
N LEU A 26 -17.61 5.98 -49.56
CA LEU A 26 -16.58 6.86 -49.01
C LEU A 26 -17.10 7.64 -47.79
N ALA A 27 -18.32 8.17 -47.81
CA ALA A 27 -18.87 8.90 -46.67
C ALA A 27 -18.99 8.00 -45.44
N VAL A 28 -19.50 6.78 -45.59
CA VAL A 28 -19.61 5.80 -44.51
C VAL A 28 -18.22 5.38 -44.02
N SER A 29 -17.29 5.06 -44.94
CA SER A 29 -15.92 4.66 -44.59
C SER A 29 -15.16 5.75 -43.83
N LEU A 30 -15.26 7.01 -44.27
CA LEU A 30 -14.66 8.15 -43.59
C LEU A 30 -15.28 8.38 -42.20
N GLY A 31 -16.60 8.18 -42.07
CA GLY A 31 -17.26 8.22 -40.75
C GLY A 31 -16.70 7.21 -39.77
N PHE A 32 -16.52 5.95 -40.20
CA PHE A 32 -15.89 4.90 -39.35
C PHE A 32 -14.43 5.23 -38.98
N ILE A 33 -13.66 5.73 -39.94
CA ILE A 33 -12.27 6.14 -39.68
C ILE A 33 -12.22 7.28 -38.64
N ALA A 34 -13.06 8.29 -38.79
CA ALA A 34 -13.15 9.42 -37.88
C ALA A 34 -13.57 8.97 -36.47
N GLU A 35 -14.56 8.07 -36.38
CA GLU A 35 -15.00 7.52 -35.08
C GLU A 35 -13.92 6.68 -34.41
N ASN A 36 -13.25 5.79 -35.14
CA ASN A 36 -12.13 5.01 -34.62
C ASN A 36 -10.98 5.89 -34.12
N LEU A 37 -10.67 6.97 -34.86
CA LEU A 37 -9.64 7.91 -34.43
C LEU A 37 -10.03 8.65 -33.16
N ARG A 38 -11.29 9.08 -33.06
CA ARG A 38 -11.86 9.73 -31.87
C ARG A 38 -11.79 8.79 -30.65
N GLU A 39 -12.20 7.54 -30.82
CA GLU A 39 -12.17 6.52 -29.76
C GLU A 39 -10.74 6.27 -29.30
N HIS A 40 -9.80 6.09 -30.23
CA HIS A 40 -8.39 5.87 -29.89
C HIS A 40 -7.77 7.04 -29.11
N ILE A 41 -8.06 8.29 -29.48
CA ILE A 41 -7.61 9.48 -28.75
C ILE A 41 -8.22 9.50 -27.34
N LYS A 42 -9.51 9.19 -27.22
CA LYS A 42 -10.19 9.13 -25.92
C LYS A 42 -9.60 8.04 -25.01
N GLU A 43 -9.36 6.84 -25.53
CA GLU A 43 -8.76 5.75 -24.78
C GLU A 43 -7.34 6.11 -24.31
N LYS A 44 -6.54 6.74 -25.17
CA LYS A 44 -5.21 7.20 -24.81
C LYS A 44 -5.25 8.23 -23.67
N ASN A 45 -6.10 9.25 -23.77
CA ASN A 45 -6.24 10.26 -22.73
C ASN A 45 -6.69 9.64 -21.41
N GLN A 46 -7.62 8.70 -21.46
CA GLN A 46 -8.08 7.98 -20.26
C GLN A 46 -6.96 7.13 -19.64
N GLY A 47 -6.11 6.51 -20.44
CA GLY A 47 -4.92 5.81 -19.96
C GLY A 47 -3.94 6.75 -19.25
N GLU A 48 -3.71 7.95 -19.79
CA GLU A 48 -2.86 8.97 -19.18
C GLU A 48 -3.44 9.48 -17.84
N GLU A 49 -4.76 9.67 -17.75
CA GLU A 49 -5.44 10.03 -16.49
C GLU A 49 -5.27 8.95 -15.42
N TYR A 50 -5.33 7.66 -15.78
CA TYR A 50 -5.05 6.57 -14.84
C TYR A 50 -3.60 6.57 -14.36
N ILE A 51 -2.64 6.82 -15.24
CA ILE A 51 -1.23 6.92 -14.84
C ILE A 51 -1.00 8.09 -13.89
N GLN A 52 -1.61 9.25 -14.16
CA GLN A 52 -1.53 10.40 -13.24
C GLN A 52 -2.10 10.07 -11.86
N SER A 53 -3.30 9.49 -11.82
CA SER A 53 -3.93 9.07 -10.55
C SER A 53 -3.11 8.03 -9.80
N LEU A 54 -2.46 7.10 -10.53
CA LEU A 54 -1.56 6.13 -9.94
C LEU A 54 -0.32 6.79 -9.30
N VAL A 55 0.26 7.79 -9.96
CA VAL A 55 1.40 8.53 -9.39
C VAL A 55 1.00 9.21 -8.08
N GLU A 56 -0.19 9.84 -8.02
CA GLU A 56 -0.71 10.45 -6.79
C GLU A 56 -0.90 9.40 -5.66
N ASP A 57 -1.45 8.23 -5.99
CA ASP A 57 -1.61 7.13 -5.04
C ASP A 57 -0.24 6.65 -4.52
N LEU A 58 0.75 6.46 -5.40
CA LEU A 58 2.11 6.06 -5.03
C LEU A 58 2.85 7.11 -4.19
N GLU A 59 2.69 8.40 -4.46
CA GLU A 59 3.27 9.48 -3.65
C GLU A 59 2.71 9.50 -2.23
N SER A 60 1.39 9.30 -2.09
CA SER A 60 0.74 9.13 -0.80
C SER A 60 1.28 7.91 -0.04
N ASP A 61 1.44 6.79 -0.75
CA ASP A 61 1.93 5.54 -0.20
C ASP A 61 3.39 5.64 0.25
N THR A 62 4.27 6.23 -0.55
CA THR A 62 5.68 6.43 -0.20
C THR A 62 5.82 7.29 1.05
N THR A 63 5.00 8.32 1.20
CA THR A 63 4.98 9.16 2.40
C THR A 63 4.63 8.33 3.64
N ARG A 64 3.57 7.51 3.57
CA ARG A 64 3.14 6.64 4.67
C ARG A 64 4.17 5.55 4.98
N MET A 65 4.74 4.92 3.95
CA MET A 65 5.80 3.91 4.13
C MET A 65 7.01 4.50 4.85
N ASN A 66 7.45 5.70 4.48
CA ASN A 66 8.58 6.37 5.15
C ASN A 66 8.32 6.61 6.65
N ASP A 67 7.08 6.96 7.03
CA ASP A 67 6.72 7.15 8.44
C ASP A 67 6.72 5.82 9.23
N ILE A 68 6.26 4.74 8.59
CA ILE A 68 6.28 3.40 9.19
C ILE A 68 7.72 2.89 9.32
N ILE A 69 8.54 3.04 8.30
CA ILE A 69 9.95 2.63 8.30
C ILE A 69 10.71 3.33 9.43
N ARG A 70 10.54 4.66 9.60
CA ARG A 70 11.15 5.41 10.72
C ARG A 70 10.69 4.89 12.08
N PHE A 71 9.41 4.55 12.20
CA PHE A 71 8.89 3.95 13.43
C PHE A 71 9.51 2.57 13.70
N ASP A 72 9.66 1.72 12.69
CA ASP A 72 10.28 0.42 12.81
C ASP A 72 11.79 0.51 13.12
N GLU A 73 12.48 1.48 12.57
CA GLU A 73 13.88 1.76 12.92
C GLU A 73 14.02 2.11 14.40
N ALA A 74 13.17 3.00 14.94
CA ALA A 74 13.16 3.32 16.36
C ALA A 74 12.84 2.09 17.22
N LYS A 75 11.88 1.27 16.82
CA LYS A 75 11.55 0.00 17.46
C LYS A 75 12.75 -0.97 17.47
N ILE A 76 13.43 -1.13 16.35
CA ILE A 76 14.61 -1.99 16.20
C ILE A 76 15.73 -1.55 17.15
N ILE A 77 15.96 -0.24 17.30
CA ILE A 77 16.95 0.31 18.24
C ILE A 77 16.61 -0.11 19.68
N VAL A 78 15.36 0.06 20.10
CA VAL A 78 14.91 -0.33 21.44
C VAL A 78 15.00 -1.85 21.65
N LEU A 79 14.54 -2.64 20.68
CA LEU A 79 14.60 -4.10 20.78
C LEU A 79 16.04 -4.64 20.79
N ASN A 80 17.00 -4.00 20.14
CA ASN A 80 18.40 -4.39 20.20
C ASN A 80 19.00 -4.26 21.63
N ASN A 81 18.44 -3.40 22.48
CA ASN A 81 18.87 -3.21 23.86
C ASN A 81 18.34 -4.28 24.83
N MET A 82 17.58 -5.27 24.32
CA MET A 82 16.92 -6.28 25.16
C MET A 82 17.92 -7.09 26.03
N TYR A 83 19.13 -7.37 25.54
CA TYR A 83 20.13 -8.13 26.30
C TYR A 83 20.58 -7.40 27.58
N GLN A 84 20.88 -6.11 27.44
CA GLN A 84 21.26 -5.29 28.63
C GLN A 84 20.10 -5.16 29.60
N CYS A 85 18.87 -5.07 29.06
CA CYS A 85 17.65 -5.03 29.86
C CYS A 85 17.44 -6.34 30.63
N TYR A 86 17.67 -7.49 29.98
CA TYR A 86 17.54 -8.81 30.59
C TYR A 86 18.44 -8.93 31.81
N ASP A 87 19.75 -8.60 31.69
CA ASP A 87 20.71 -8.65 32.79
C ASP A 87 20.32 -7.72 33.94
N THR A 88 19.83 -6.51 33.58
CA THR A 88 19.40 -5.54 34.58
C THR A 88 18.20 -6.02 35.38
N VAL A 89 17.17 -6.54 34.70
CA VAL A 89 15.91 -6.97 35.31
C VAL A 89 16.07 -8.26 36.11
N THR A 90 16.88 -9.22 35.65
CA THR A 90 17.13 -10.46 36.37
C THR A 90 17.89 -10.23 37.69
N ASN A 91 18.70 -9.19 37.74
CA ASN A 91 19.44 -8.81 38.97
C ASN A 91 18.63 -7.87 39.88
N ASN A 92 17.75 -7.03 39.29
CA ASN A 92 16.92 -6.10 40.05
C ASN A 92 15.55 -5.88 39.37
N LEU A 93 14.53 -6.57 39.87
CA LEU A 93 13.14 -6.48 39.36
C LEU A 93 12.53 -5.08 39.42
N LYS A 94 13.14 -4.15 40.17
CA LYS A 94 12.72 -2.73 40.24
C LYS A 94 13.39 -1.85 39.18
N ALA A 95 14.36 -2.39 38.42
CA ALA A 95 15.03 -1.66 37.36
C ALA A 95 14.11 -1.56 36.11
N THR A 96 13.35 -0.50 36.04
CA THR A 96 12.16 -0.41 35.20
C THR A 96 12.32 0.39 33.90
N SER A 97 13.35 1.23 33.78
CA SER A 97 13.47 2.16 32.64
C SER A 97 13.58 1.46 31.29
N CYS A 98 14.43 0.42 31.18
CA CYS A 98 14.60 -0.33 29.94
C CYS A 98 13.36 -1.18 29.59
N MET A 99 12.67 -1.71 30.61
CA MET A 99 11.45 -2.50 30.40
C MET A 99 10.30 -1.66 29.86
N GLY A 100 10.15 -0.42 30.30
CA GLY A 100 9.11 0.48 29.84
C GLY A 100 9.17 0.67 28.32
N GLU A 101 10.34 0.93 27.78
CA GLU A 101 10.53 1.08 26.32
C GLU A 101 10.30 -0.23 25.56
N LEU A 102 10.80 -1.38 26.07
CA LEU A 102 10.54 -2.69 25.45
C LEU A 102 9.04 -3.02 25.43
N ILE A 103 8.33 -2.79 26.54
CA ILE A 103 6.88 -3.01 26.65
C ILE A 103 6.15 -2.13 25.65
N LYS A 104 6.48 -0.86 25.58
CA LYS A 104 5.86 0.12 24.69
C LYS A 104 5.98 -0.32 23.23
N TYR A 105 7.18 -0.57 22.75
CA TYR A 105 7.41 -0.92 21.35
C TYR A 105 6.97 -2.35 20.99
N SER A 106 6.87 -3.28 21.94
CA SER A 106 6.34 -4.63 21.69
C SER A 106 4.83 -4.67 21.46
N LYS A 107 4.11 -3.66 21.95
CA LYS A 107 2.64 -3.60 21.84
C LYS A 107 2.12 -2.87 20.60
N VAL A 108 2.95 -2.05 19.94
CA VAL A 108 2.51 -1.18 18.85
C VAL A 108 3.01 -1.71 17.52
N ASN A 109 2.08 -1.80 16.57
CA ASN A 109 2.36 -1.97 15.15
C ASN A 109 1.72 -0.83 14.37
N ARG A 110 2.31 -0.49 13.22
CA ARG A 110 1.77 0.44 12.24
C ARG A 110 1.67 -0.29 10.90
N PRO A 111 0.53 -0.92 10.59
CA PRO A 111 0.37 -1.65 9.35
C PRO A 111 0.38 -0.70 8.16
N PHE A 112 1.00 -1.13 7.07
CA PHE A 112 0.92 -0.43 5.81
C PHE A 112 -0.27 -0.94 5.00
N LEU A 113 -1.16 -0.04 4.63
CA LEU A 113 -2.29 -0.32 3.73
C LEU A 113 -2.10 0.47 2.44
N LEU A 114 -2.08 -0.23 1.32
CA LEU A 114 -1.96 0.34 -0.02
C LEU A 114 -3.16 1.26 -0.31
N ASN A 115 -2.91 2.38 -0.97
CA ASN A 115 -3.96 3.13 -1.64
C ASN A 115 -4.26 2.45 -2.99
N ASP A 116 -5.23 1.54 -3.00
CA ASP A 116 -5.57 0.72 -4.16
C ASP A 116 -6.61 1.35 -5.09
N ARG A 117 -6.96 2.62 -4.87
CA ARG A 117 -8.02 3.33 -5.61
C ARG A 117 -7.88 3.17 -7.12
N THR A 118 -6.71 3.55 -7.66
CA THR A 118 -6.47 3.54 -9.11
C THR A 118 -6.31 2.11 -9.62
N VAL A 119 -5.59 1.24 -8.91
CA VAL A 119 -5.39 -0.16 -9.31
C VAL A 119 -6.72 -0.92 -9.33
N SER A 120 -7.57 -0.71 -8.33
CA SER A 120 -8.91 -1.29 -8.27
C SER A 120 -9.80 -0.80 -9.42
N GLN A 121 -9.73 0.48 -9.81
CA GLN A 121 -10.46 1.00 -10.98
C GLN A 121 -9.96 0.37 -12.28
N LEU A 122 -8.64 0.28 -12.47
CA LEU A 122 -8.02 -0.37 -13.63
C LEU A 122 -8.47 -1.84 -13.76
N ALA A 123 -8.52 -2.57 -12.65
CA ALA A 123 -8.92 -3.97 -12.65
C ALA A 123 -10.41 -4.14 -12.96
N ASN A 124 -11.28 -3.38 -12.30
CA ASN A 124 -12.73 -3.55 -12.37
C ASN A 124 -13.34 -2.98 -13.67
N ALA A 125 -12.79 -1.89 -14.21
CA ALA A 125 -13.28 -1.26 -15.43
C ALA A 125 -12.59 -1.77 -16.70
N GLY A 126 -11.72 -2.78 -16.60
CA GLY A 126 -10.91 -3.26 -17.74
C GLY A 126 -9.90 -2.21 -18.22
N GLY A 127 -9.53 -1.27 -17.35
CA GLY A 127 -8.69 -0.13 -17.68
C GLY A 127 -7.25 -0.52 -18.03
N PHE A 128 -6.75 -1.69 -17.62
CA PHE A 128 -5.43 -2.18 -17.99
C PHE A 128 -5.20 -2.28 -19.50
N ARG A 129 -6.28 -2.48 -20.31
CA ARG A 129 -6.19 -2.47 -21.76
C ARG A 129 -5.86 -1.10 -22.37
N LEU A 130 -6.09 -0.02 -21.60
CA LEU A 130 -5.82 1.36 -22.00
C LEU A 130 -4.36 1.76 -21.78
N LEU A 131 -3.61 0.93 -21.04
CA LEU A 131 -2.22 1.14 -20.71
C LEU A 131 -1.31 0.38 -21.69
N GLU A 132 -0.09 0.86 -21.86
CA GLU A 132 0.93 0.07 -22.50
C GLU A 132 1.22 -1.21 -21.68
N LYS A 133 1.52 -2.31 -22.35
CA LYS A 133 1.79 -3.59 -21.69
C LYS A 133 2.85 -3.47 -20.58
N LYS A 134 3.92 -2.71 -20.82
CA LYS A 134 5.00 -2.51 -19.84
C LYS A 134 4.51 -1.80 -18.57
N ASP A 135 3.61 -0.82 -18.73
CA ASP A 135 3.03 -0.09 -17.60
C ASP A 135 2.13 -1.01 -16.78
N ALA A 136 1.23 -1.73 -17.45
CA ALA A 136 0.36 -2.72 -16.80
C ALA A 136 1.18 -3.78 -16.05
N ASP A 137 2.22 -4.35 -16.67
CA ASP A 137 3.10 -5.35 -16.05
C ASP A 137 3.82 -4.78 -14.80
N SER A 138 4.27 -3.52 -14.86
CA SER A 138 4.95 -2.85 -13.75
C SER A 138 4.03 -2.59 -12.56
N ILE A 139 2.79 -2.17 -12.83
CA ILE A 139 1.74 -1.96 -11.81
C ILE A 139 1.41 -3.29 -11.12
N LEU A 140 1.18 -4.34 -11.89
CA LEU A 140 0.88 -5.67 -11.36
C LEU A 140 2.05 -6.28 -10.58
N ALA A 141 3.29 -5.98 -10.96
CA ALA A 141 4.49 -6.40 -10.22
C ALA A 141 4.58 -5.70 -8.86
N TYR A 142 4.32 -4.38 -8.81
CA TYR A 142 4.25 -3.61 -7.57
C TYR A 142 3.14 -4.12 -6.65
N GLU A 143 1.94 -4.34 -7.17
CA GLU A 143 0.82 -4.88 -6.41
C GLU A 143 1.11 -6.27 -5.83
N ARG A 144 1.78 -7.14 -6.59
CA ARG A 144 2.23 -8.45 -6.08
C ARG A 144 3.23 -8.31 -4.95
N MET A 145 4.16 -7.37 -5.06
CA MET A 145 5.14 -7.09 -4.02
C MET A 145 4.47 -6.57 -2.76
N TYR A 146 3.47 -5.69 -2.89
CA TYR A 146 2.65 -5.25 -1.77
C TYR A 146 1.94 -6.42 -1.10
N ARG A 147 1.26 -7.29 -1.86
CA ARG A 147 0.57 -8.46 -1.30
C ARG A 147 1.51 -9.35 -0.50
N ASN A 148 2.69 -9.65 -1.02
CA ASN A 148 3.68 -10.45 -0.29
C ASN A 148 4.12 -9.78 1.02
N THR A 149 4.31 -8.46 1.02
CA THR A 149 4.66 -7.67 2.21
C THR A 149 3.53 -7.67 3.24
N HIS A 150 2.30 -7.49 2.78
CA HIS A 150 1.09 -7.52 3.60
C HIS A 150 0.84 -8.91 4.21
N ASP A 151 0.96 -9.97 3.41
CA ASP A 151 0.81 -11.34 3.88
C ASP A 151 1.85 -11.70 4.97
N PHE A 152 3.11 -11.27 4.79
CA PHE A 152 4.13 -11.42 5.82
C PHE A 152 3.75 -10.68 7.10
N GLU A 153 3.23 -9.47 6.99
CA GLU A 153 2.79 -8.67 8.14
C GLU A 153 1.62 -9.35 8.88
N MET A 154 0.60 -9.78 8.16
CA MET A 154 -0.62 -10.35 8.74
C MET A 154 -0.44 -11.76 9.30
N THR A 155 0.61 -12.46 8.89
CA THR A 155 0.88 -13.84 9.37
C THR A 155 2.09 -13.86 10.31
N VAL A 156 3.31 -13.74 9.76
CA VAL A 156 4.55 -13.96 10.52
C VAL A 156 4.81 -12.87 11.56
N TYR A 157 4.63 -11.60 11.15
CA TYR A 157 4.89 -10.48 12.05
C TYR A 157 3.85 -10.40 13.18
N GLN A 158 2.57 -10.52 12.83
CA GLN A 158 1.50 -10.46 13.82
C GLN A 158 1.57 -11.61 14.82
N GLU A 159 1.84 -12.84 14.36
CA GLU A 159 2.04 -13.99 15.26
C GLU A 159 3.18 -13.73 16.26
N ALA A 160 4.32 -13.25 15.79
CA ALA A 160 5.45 -12.93 16.66
C ALA A 160 5.10 -11.84 17.68
N GLN A 161 4.37 -10.81 17.28
CA GLN A 161 3.89 -9.76 18.17
C GLN A 161 2.90 -10.28 19.20
N ASP A 162 1.94 -11.10 18.79
CA ASP A 162 0.92 -11.66 19.69
C ASP A 162 1.55 -12.58 20.74
N ASN A 163 2.55 -13.37 20.38
CA ASN A 163 3.30 -14.19 21.32
C ASN A 163 3.99 -13.33 22.39
N VAL A 164 4.64 -12.23 22.00
CA VAL A 164 5.24 -11.28 22.94
C VAL A 164 4.20 -10.65 23.85
N ARG A 165 3.07 -10.21 23.30
CA ARG A 165 1.97 -9.55 24.04
C ARG A 165 1.30 -10.51 25.02
N ASN A 166 1.07 -11.76 24.63
CA ASN A 166 0.44 -12.76 25.48
C ASN A 166 1.31 -13.08 26.70
N THR A 167 2.60 -13.32 26.50
CA THR A 167 3.52 -13.57 27.63
C THR A 167 3.68 -12.32 28.51
N LEU A 168 3.70 -11.12 27.90
CA LEU A 168 3.77 -9.89 28.68
C LEU A 168 2.56 -9.68 29.57
N ASN A 169 1.35 -10.08 29.15
CA ASN A 169 0.14 -9.99 29.96
C ASN A 169 0.21 -10.85 31.23
N GLU A 170 1.01 -11.91 31.23
CA GLU A 170 1.26 -12.74 32.43
C GLU A 170 2.34 -12.13 33.35
N LEU A 171 3.27 -11.33 32.77
CA LEU A 171 4.39 -10.72 33.49
C LEU A 171 4.06 -9.34 34.07
N ALA A 172 3.29 -8.55 33.37
CA ALA A 172 3.16 -7.11 33.59
C ALA A 172 2.21 -6.76 34.76
N ASN A 173 2.60 -5.76 35.52
CA ASN A 173 1.70 -5.16 36.51
C ASN A 173 0.69 -4.24 35.78
N PHE A 174 -0.59 -4.64 35.80
CA PHE A 174 -1.67 -3.90 35.13
C PHE A 174 -1.71 -2.41 35.50
N LYS A 175 -1.57 -2.08 36.79
CA LYS A 175 -1.66 -0.69 37.27
C LYS A 175 -0.55 0.21 36.69
N VAL A 176 0.61 -0.37 36.41
CA VAL A 176 1.78 0.38 35.92
C VAL A 176 1.84 0.39 34.40
N VAL A 177 1.42 -0.70 33.75
CA VAL A 177 1.52 -0.87 32.30
C VAL A 177 0.31 -0.27 31.57
N SER A 178 -0.88 -0.23 32.21
CA SER A 178 -2.10 0.32 31.62
C SER A 178 -1.94 1.79 31.15
N PRO A 179 -1.35 2.71 31.93
CA PRO A 179 -1.10 4.09 31.47
C PRO A 179 -0.11 4.20 30.31
N LEU A 180 0.81 3.20 30.14
CA LEU A 180 1.75 3.15 29.03
C LEU A 180 1.07 2.70 27.72
N GLN A 181 -0.20 2.33 27.77
CA GLN A 181 -0.96 1.79 26.64
C GLN A 181 -1.75 2.87 25.87
N SER A 182 -1.78 4.11 26.32
CA SER A 182 -2.46 5.20 25.61
C SER A 182 -1.68 5.57 24.34
N VAL A 183 -1.81 4.72 23.33
CA VAL A 183 -1.28 4.99 21.98
C VAL A 183 -2.43 5.54 21.16
N SER A 184 -2.39 6.82 20.86
CA SER A 184 -3.21 7.36 19.79
C SER A 184 -2.60 6.92 18.46
N PRO A 185 -3.35 6.30 17.55
CA PRO A 185 -2.88 5.98 16.20
C PRO A 185 -2.36 7.20 15.43
N LEU A 186 -2.79 8.40 15.82
CA LEU A 186 -2.54 9.66 15.12
C LEU A 186 -1.50 10.58 15.78
N SER A 187 -1.20 10.43 17.07
CA SER A 187 -0.39 11.40 17.83
C SER A 187 0.93 10.89 18.41
N GLY A 188 1.42 9.75 17.93
CA GLY A 188 2.63 9.18 18.52
C GLY A 188 2.39 8.50 19.87
N ILE A 189 3.46 7.99 20.47
CA ILE A 189 3.37 7.26 21.74
C ILE A 189 3.35 8.29 22.86
N ASP A 190 2.24 8.45 23.53
CA ASP A 190 2.18 9.27 24.76
C ASP A 190 2.95 8.54 25.89
N THR A 191 4.00 9.20 26.37
CA THR A 191 4.82 8.72 27.50
C THR A 191 4.17 9.14 28.81
N GLY A 192 2.89 8.83 29.01
CA GLY A 192 2.22 9.11 30.29
C GLY A 192 3.16 8.77 31.46
N LYS A 193 3.40 9.75 32.34
CA LYS A 193 4.24 9.56 33.54
C LYS A 193 3.61 8.47 34.40
N SER A 194 4.14 7.24 34.28
CA SER A 194 3.83 6.18 35.23
C SER A 194 4.23 6.66 36.63
N SER A 195 3.37 6.45 37.62
CA SER A 195 3.73 6.59 39.02
C SER A 195 4.71 5.47 39.37
N LEU A 196 6.00 5.76 39.25
CA LEU A 196 7.11 4.81 39.31
C LEU A 196 7.33 4.16 40.69
N ASN A 197 6.38 4.19 41.61
CA ASN A 197 6.51 3.59 42.93
C ASN A 197 6.21 2.09 42.99
N GLU A 198 5.57 1.52 41.93
CA GLU A 198 5.26 0.10 41.86
C GLU A 198 6.16 -0.58 40.80
N PRO A 199 6.52 -1.89 40.95
CA PRO A 199 7.31 -2.61 39.98
C PRO A 199 6.51 -2.80 38.67
N LEU A 200 7.16 -2.68 37.53
CA LEU A 200 6.57 -2.93 36.22
C LEU A 200 6.11 -4.38 36.05
N LEU A 201 6.81 -5.30 36.68
CA LEU A 201 6.52 -6.72 36.64
C LEU A 201 5.75 -7.14 37.90
N PHE A 202 4.66 -7.87 37.70
CA PHE A 202 3.89 -8.51 38.75
C PHE A 202 4.52 -9.87 39.10
N SER A 203 5.04 -10.60 38.11
CA SER A 203 5.68 -11.89 38.29
C SER A 203 7.19 -11.80 38.28
N SER A 204 7.84 -12.50 39.21
CA SER A 204 9.30 -12.70 39.26
C SER A 204 9.74 -14.06 38.71
N ASP A 205 8.84 -14.77 38.02
CA ASP A 205 9.15 -16.07 37.42
C ASP A 205 10.22 -15.91 36.32
N LYS A 206 11.41 -16.42 36.59
CA LYS A 206 12.56 -16.37 35.69
C LYS A 206 12.32 -17.15 34.39
N ALA A 207 11.56 -18.23 34.43
CA ALA A 207 11.26 -19.01 33.22
C ALA A 207 10.34 -18.22 32.29
N LEU A 208 9.32 -17.57 32.84
CA LEU A 208 8.39 -16.74 32.10
C LEU A 208 9.11 -15.50 31.55
N LEU A 209 9.98 -14.87 32.32
CA LEU A 209 10.81 -13.76 31.88
C LEU A 209 11.72 -14.17 30.71
N ASN A 210 12.43 -15.29 30.83
CA ASN A 210 13.27 -15.83 29.76
C ASN A 210 12.46 -16.15 28.48
N LYS A 211 11.25 -16.72 28.62
CA LYS A 211 10.32 -16.95 27.50
C LYS A 211 10.02 -15.65 26.77
N TRP A 212 9.68 -14.60 27.51
CA TRP A 212 9.35 -13.29 26.92
C TRP A 212 10.53 -12.69 26.16
N PHE A 213 11.74 -12.73 26.68
CA PHE A 213 12.94 -12.22 26.00
C PHE A 213 13.28 -13.05 24.75
N ASN A 214 13.08 -14.36 24.76
CA ASN A 214 13.21 -15.20 23.56
C ASN A 214 12.19 -14.80 22.46
N GLN A 215 10.96 -14.50 22.86
CA GLN A 215 9.94 -14.00 21.93
C GLN A 215 10.28 -12.60 21.40
N LEU A 216 10.81 -11.70 22.24
CA LEU A 216 11.33 -10.40 21.80
C LEU A 216 12.44 -10.54 20.77
N GLN A 217 13.33 -11.54 20.91
CA GLN A 217 14.37 -11.81 19.94
C GLN A 217 13.80 -12.22 18.58
N LEU A 218 12.79 -13.09 18.56
CA LEU A 218 12.09 -13.44 17.32
C LEU A 218 11.38 -12.22 16.75
N TYR A 219 10.68 -11.47 17.58
CA TYR A 219 9.98 -10.24 17.18
C TYR A 219 10.93 -9.21 16.57
N LEU A 220 12.13 -9.03 17.12
CA LEU A 220 13.17 -8.19 16.52
C LEU A 220 13.56 -8.65 15.11
N ARG A 221 13.72 -9.95 14.89
CA ARG A 221 14.06 -10.50 13.57
C ARG A 221 12.98 -10.24 12.55
N VAL A 222 11.71 -10.50 12.91
CA VAL A 222 10.59 -10.27 11.98
C VAL A 222 10.33 -8.78 11.76
N THR A 223 10.58 -7.91 12.76
CA THR A 223 10.52 -6.45 12.57
C THR A 223 11.58 -5.98 11.56
N LYS A 224 12.80 -6.49 11.63
CA LYS A 224 13.86 -6.19 10.65
C LYS A 224 13.46 -6.67 9.24
N ALA A 225 12.88 -7.87 9.14
CA ALA A 225 12.40 -8.40 7.86
C ALA A 225 11.26 -7.56 7.28
N GLN A 226 10.28 -7.19 8.09
CA GLN A 226 9.16 -6.31 7.68
C GLN A 226 9.65 -4.95 7.20
N SER A 227 10.55 -4.32 7.96
CA SER A 227 11.18 -3.05 7.58
C SER A 227 11.94 -3.17 6.26
N GLY A 228 12.63 -4.28 6.02
CA GLY A 228 13.31 -4.57 4.75
C GLY A 228 12.34 -4.70 3.57
N LEU A 229 11.22 -5.40 3.77
CA LEU A 229 10.17 -5.54 2.75
C LEU A 229 9.52 -4.18 2.41
N LEU A 230 9.21 -3.37 3.42
CA LEU A 230 8.66 -2.03 3.23
C LEU A 230 9.65 -1.09 2.52
N ASN A 231 10.95 -1.15 2.86
CA ASN A 231 11.99 -0.38 2.17
C ASN A 231 12.08 -0.76 0.68
N SER A 232 12.01 -2.05 0.37
CA SER A 232 12.03 -2.53 -1.01
C SER A 232 10.80 -2.09 -1.79
N LEU A 233 9.62 -2.15 -1.15
CA LEU A 233 8.35 -1.68 -1.73
C LEU A 233 8.40 -0.17 -1.99
N ASN A 234 8.87 0.61 -1.02
CA ASN A 234 9.02 2.06 -1.11
C ASN A 234 10.00 2.48 -2.23
N THR A 235 11.12 1.78 -2.35
CA THR A 235 12.08 1.99 -3.45
C THR A 235 11.44 1.73 -4.80
N THR A 236 10.67 0.63 -4.92
CA THR A 236 9.95 0.29 -6.16
C THR A 236 8.92 1.35 -6.50
N ALA A 237 8.11 1.81 -5.53
CA ALA A 237 7.14 2.89 -5.72
C ALA A 237 7.82 4.19 -6.20
N THR A 238 8.92 4.60 -5.56
CA THR A 238 9.70 5.78 -5.93
C THR A 238 10.24 5.70 -7.36
N ASN A 239 10.72 4.52 -7.77
CA ASN A 239 11.19 4.28 -9.12
C ASN A 239 10.04 4.38 -10.15
N LEU A 240 8.86 3.83 -9.82
CA LEU A 240 7.67 3.94 -10.67
C LEU A 240 7.20 5.39 -10.81
N ILE A 241 7.15 6.16 -9.72
CA ILE A 241 6.82 7.59 -9.74
C ILE A 241 7.77 8.33 -10.70
N THR A 242 9.07 8.12 -10.53
CA THR A 242 10.09 8.77 -11.37
C THR A 242 9.93 8.38 -12.84
N PHE A 243 9.71 7.11 -13.11
CA PHE A 243 9.50 6.59 -14.45
C PHE A 243 8.28 7.21 -15.13
N TYR A 244 7.11 7.21 -14.45
CA TYR A 244 5.87 7.73 -15.01
C TYR A 244 5.89 9.24 -15.16
N LYS A 245 6.45 9.98 -14.20
CA LYS A 245 6.62 11.44 -14.34
C LYS A 245 7.46 11.81 -15.56
N ASN A 246 8.57 11.12 -15.77
CA ASN A 246 9.42 11.36 -16.93
C ASN A 246 8.75 10.95 -18.26
N LYS A 247 8.06 9.81 -18.30
CA LYS A 247 7.43 9.28 -19.52
C LYS A 247 6.24 10.12 -19.98
N HIS A 248 5.44 10.60 -19.02
CA HIS A 248 4.18 11.32 -19.30
C HIS A 248 4.28 12.83 -19.03
N HIS A 249 5.50 13.36 -18.77
CA HIS A 249 5.76 14.77 -18.47
C HIS A 249 4.88 15.34 -17.34
N LEU A 250 4.59 14.52 -16.32
CA LEU A 250 3.82 14.91 -15.15
C LEU A 250 4.66 15.81 -14.22
N LYS A 251 4.00 16.76 -13.55
CA LYS A 251 4.66 17.71 -12.62
C LYS A 251 4.87 17.09 -11.23
#